data_5bd9fd0aadaa14bac42323478c6a0724
#
_entry.id   5bd9fd0aadaa14bac42323478c6a0724
#
_cell.length_a   1.000
_cell.length_b   1.000
_cell.length_c   1.000
_cell.angle_alpha   90.00
_cell.angle_beta   90.00
_cell.angle_gamma   90.00
#
_symmetry.space_group_name_H-M   'P 1'
#
loop_
_entity.id
_entity.type
_entity.pdbx_description
1 polymer ?
#
loop_
_entity_poly.entity_id
_entity_poly.type
_entity_poly.pdbx_seq_one_letter_code
_entity_poly.pdbx_strand_id
1 'polypeptide(L)'
;MTEQFDNEDEIILSELADDELILQMHDDIYDGLAEEIAEGTRILLERGWDATKVLEKALVGGMAAVGVDFRDGILFVPEVLMSTNAMKAGMAILKPILAAGGAKPIGKVVIGTVKGDIHDIGKNLVSMMLEGAGFEVTDLGVNIDADTYIDAIEEKGATILGMSALLTTTMPYMKVVIDRMKERGIRDDYLVLVGGAPLNEEFSESIGADAYCRDAAIAVEVAKELVAAA
;
A
#
# COMPACT_ATOMS: atom_id res chain seq x y z
N MET A 1 -40.26 -15.22 28.45
CA MET A 1 -40.13 -15.14 26.98
C MET A 1 -38.67 -14.76 26.74
N THR A 2 -37.82 -15.74 26.65
CA THR A 2 -36.39 -15.58 26.34
C THR A 2 -36.29 -15.56 24.82
N GLU A 3 -35.97 -14.39 24.26
CA GLU A 3 -35.61 -14.28 22.87
C GLU A 3 -34.34 -15.09 22.65
N GLN A 4 -34.47 -16.16 21.86
CA GLN A 4 -33.36 -16.84 21.22
C GLN A 4 -32.76 -15.83 20.25
N PHE A 5 -31.55 -15.35 20.56
CA PHE A 5 -30.70 -14.75 19.54
C PHE A 5 -30.33 -15.90 18.59
N ASP A 6 -30.76 -15.76 17.34
CA ASP A 6 -30.32 -16.64 16.26
C ASP A 6 -28.80 -16.70 16.27
N ASN A 7 -28.26 -17.91 16.45
CA ASN A 7 -26.88 -18.19 16.11
C ASN A 7 -26.78 -17.94 14.59
N GLU A 8 -26.20 -16.82 14.19
CA GLU A 8 -25.61 -16.74 12.87
C GLU A 8 -24.64 -17.92 12.78
N ASP A 9 -24.82 -18.78 11.80
CA ASP A 9 -23.98 -19.96 11.63
C ASP A 9 -22.53 -19.49 11.51
N GLU A 10 -21.73 -19.73 12.55
CA GLU A 10 -20.32 -19.33 12.61
C GLU A 10 -19.60 -20.06 11.45
N ILE A 11 -19.06 -19.27 10.50
CA ILE A 11 -18.37 -19.81 9.33
C ILE A 11 -17.09 -20.50 9.79
N ILE A 12 -16.99 -21.80 9.60
CA ILE A 12 -15.79 -22.57 9.93
C ILE A 12 -14.86 -22.56 8.69
N LEU A 13 -13.85 -21.67 8.69
CA LEU A 13 -12.96 -21.47 7.55
C LEU A 13 -12.27 -22.74 7.06
N SER A 14 -11.94 -23.67 7.98
CA SER A 14 -11.30 -24.94 7.63
C SER A 14 -12.19 -25.92 6.87
N GLU A 15 -13.51 -25.74 6.87
CA GLU A 15 -14.48 -26.58 6.15
C GLU A 15 -14.78 -26.07 4.74
N LEU A 16 -14.44 -24.81 4.42
CA LEU A 16 -14.64 -24.22 3.10
C LEU A 16 -13.71 -24.83 2.06
N ALA A 17 -14.19 -25.00 0.83
CA ALA A 17 -13.33 -25.31 -0.31
C ALA A 17 -12.38 -24.11 -0.60
N ASP A 18 -11.26 -24.33 -1.30
CA ASP A 18 -10.24 -23.30 -1.51
C ASP A 18 -10.78 -22.03 -2.14
N ASP A 19 -11.64 -22.13 -3.15
CA ASP A 19 -12.24 -20.97 -3.83
C ASP A 19 -13.23 -20.23 -2.91
N GLU A 20 -13.99 -20.95 -2.11
CA GLU A 20 -14.91 -20.40 -1.10
C GLU A 20 -14.13 -19.69 0.02
N LEU A 21 -13.05 -20.33 0.49
CA LEU A 21 -12.17 -19.73 1.51
C LEU A 21 -11.54 -18.42 1.01
N ILE A 22 -11.10 -18.37 -0.25
CA ILE A 22 -10.54 -17.14 -0.82
C ILE A 22 -11.60 -16.02 -0.88
N LEU A 23 -12.82 -16.33 -1.29
CA LEU A 23 -13.92 -15.36 -1.30
C LEU A 23 -14.25 -14.88 0.11
N GLN A 24 -14.33 -15.79 1.08
CA GLN A 24 -14.52 -15.42 2.48
C GLN A 24 -13.38 -14.52 2.99
N MET A 25 -12.13 -14.83 2.64
CA MET A 25 -10.99 -13.97 2.99
C MET A 25 -11.07 -12.59 2.35
N HIS A 26 -11.69 -12.44 1.17
CA HIS A 26 -11.93 -11.11 0.59
C HIS A 26 -12.94 -10.31 1.44
N ASP A 27 -14.01 -10.96 1.89
CA ASP A 27 -15.01 -10.33 2.77
C ASP A 27 -14.39 -10.02 4.14
N ASP A 28 -13.58 -10.93 4.71
CA ASP A 28 -12.88 -10.73 5.98
C ASP A 28 -11.86 -9.58 5.91
N ILE A 29 -11.16 -9.38 4.78
CA ILE A 29 -10.30 -8.21 4.56
C ILE A 29 -11.16 -6.95 4.51
N TYR A 30 -12.26 -6.97 3.78
CA TYR A 30 -13.15 -5.83 3.64
C TYR A 30 -13.69 -5.38 5.00
N ASP A 31 -14.09 -6.33 5.85
CA ASP A 31 -14.61 -6.09 7.19
C ASP A 31 -13.49 -5.87 8.25
N GLY A 32 -12.22 -6.06 7.88
CA GLY A 32 -11.08 -5.82 8.76
C GLY A 32 -10.82 -6.92 9.79
N LEU A 33 -11.25 -8.16 9.51
CA LEU A 33 -11.18 -9.31 10.41
C LEU A 33 -9.77 -9.95 10.36
N ALA A 34 -8.88 -9.45 11.20
CA ALA A 34 -7.45 -9.79 11.16
C ALA A 34 -7.15 -11.23 11.62
N GLU A 35 -7.93 -11.76 12.55
CA GLU A 35 -7.74 -13.12 13.09
C GLU A 35 -8.15 -14.16 12.05
N GLU A 36 -9.27 -13.94 11.37
CA GLU A 36 -9.81 -14.75 10.28
C GLU A 36 -8.85 -14.77 9.07
N ILE A 37 -8.29 -13.63 8.71
CA ILE A 37 -7.28 -13.54 7.65
C ILE A 37 -6.00 -14.31 8.01
N ALA A 38 -5.55 -14.22 9.25
CA ALA A 38 -4.40 -15.00 9.71
C ALA A 38 -4.70 -16.50 9.69
N GLU A 39 -5.91 -16.92 10.07
CA GLU A 39 -6.34 -18.31 10.04
C GLU A 39 -6.45 -18.81 8.60
N GLY A 40 -7.20 -18.12 7.72
CA GLY A 40 -7.36 -18.48 6.31
C GLY A 40 -6.02 -18.59 5.57
N THR A 41 -5.08 -17.68 5.87
CA THR A 41 -3.71 -17.73 5.33
C THR A 41 -3.00 -19.02 5.73
N ARG A 42 -3.08 -19.44 7.01
CA ARG A 42 -2.47 -20.70 7.48
C ARG A 42 -3.12 -21.91 6.81
N ILE A 43 -4.45 -21.93 6.73
CA ILE A 43 -5.21 -23.04 6.11
C ILE A 43 -4.76 -23.22 4.65
N LEU A 44 -4.68 -22.17 3.85
CA LEU A 44 -4.23 -22.25 2.46
C LEU A 44 -2.78 -22.78 2.35
N LEU A 45 -1.88 -22.32 3.21
CA LEU A 45 -0.50 -22.81 3.25
C LEU A 45 -0.42 -24.29 3.66
N GLU A 46 -1.20 -24.72 4.66
CA GLU A 46 -1.29 -26.14 5.11
C GLU A 46 -1.85 -27.05 4.01
N ARG A 47 -2.75 -26.52 3.16
CA ARG A 47 -3.27 -27.20 1.97
C ARG A 47 -2.27 -27.23 0.80
N GLY A 48 -1.07 -26.68 0.99
CA GLY A 48 0.02 -26.71 0.01
C GLY A 48 -0.02 -25.60 -1.03
N TRP A 49 -0.77 -24.53 -0.79
CA TRP A 49 -0.71 -23.35 -1.65
C TRP A 49 0.65 -22.65 -1.54
N ASP A 50 1.17 -22.22 -2.68
CA ASP A 50 2.35 -21.37 -2.71
C ASP A 50 2.07 -20.00 -2.08
N ALA A 51 3.04 -19.48 -1.30
CA ALA A 51 2.87 -18.22 -0.58
C ALA A 51 2.61 -17.02 -1.50
N THR A 52 3.19 -17.01 -2.72
CA THR A 52 2.93 -15.98 -3.73
C THR A 52 1.48 -16.07 -4.21
N LYS A 53 0.99 -17.27 -4.44
CA LYS A 53 -0.40 -17.49 -4.87
C LYS A 53 -1.41 -17.08 -3.79
N VAL A 54 -1.12 -17.35 -2.50
CA VAL A 54 -1.94 -16.88 -1.38
C VAL A 54 -1.94 -15.36 -1.32
N LEU A 55 -0.77 -14.74 -1.42
CA LEU A 55 -0.64 -13.28 -1.47
C LEU A 55 -1.51 -12.67 -2.59
N GLU A 56 -1.33 -13.15 -3.82
CA GLU A 56 -2.00 -12.56 -4.99
C GLU A 56 -3.51 -12.78 -4.98
N LYS A 57 -3.95 -14.03 -4.70
CA LYS A 57 -5.35 -14.43 -4.85
C LYS A 57 -6.20 -14.04 -3.65
N ALA A 58 -5.73 -14.32 -2.43
CA ALA A 58 -6.50 -14.05 -1.23
C ALA A 58 -6.30 -12.61 -0.73
N LEU A 59 -5.04 -12.17 -0.48
CA LEU A 59 -4.81 -10.90 0.19
C LEU A 59 -4.90 -9.69 -0.75
N VAL A 60 -4.14 -9.70 -1.85
CA VAL A 60 -4.16 -8.58 -2.82
C VAL A 60 -5.52 -8.50 -3.53
N GLY A 61 -6.15 -9.66 -3.78
CA GLY A 61 -7.50 -9.73 -4.36
C GLY A 61 -8.54 -9.02 -3.47
N GLY A 62 -8.55 -9.29 -2.16
CA GLY A 62 -9.44 -8.62 -1.21
C GLY A 62 -9.17 -7.12 -1.10
N MET A 63 -7.91 -6.72 -0.99
CA MET A 63 -7.54 -5.30 -0.95
C MET A 63 -7.88 -4.54 -2.23
N ALA A 64 -7.98 -5.20 -3.37
CA ALA A 64 -8.39 -4.55 -4.61
C ALA A 64 -9.85 -4.05 -4.54
N ALA A 65 -10.76 -4.82 -3.94
CA ALA A 65 -12.14 -4.40 -3.70
C ALA A 65 -12.20 -3.18 -2.75
N VAL A 66 -11.45 -3.22 -1.65
CA VAL A 66 -11.31 -2.08 -0.72
C VAL A 66 -10.83 -0.82 -1.42
N GLY A 67 -9.85 -0.95 -2.33
CA GLY A 67 -9.33 0.18 -3.11
C GLY A 67 -10.37 0.80 -4.04
N VAL A 68 -11.19 -0.01 -4.71
CA VAL A 68 -12.27 0.45 -5.58
C VAL A 68 -13.32 1.21 -4.78
N ASP A 69 -13.80 0.64 -3.68
CA ASP A 69 -14.87 1.22 -2.88
C ASP A 69 -14.41 2.47 -2.10
N PHE A 70 -13.14 2.52 -1.72
CA PHE A 70 -12.55 3.76 -1.17
C PHE A 70 -12.50 4.88 -2.21
N ARG A 71 -12.06 4.60 -3.44
CA ARG A 71 -12.03 5.55 -4.55
C ARG A 71 -13.43 6.08 -4.87
N ASP A 72 -14.44 5.20 -4.84
CA ASP A 72 -15.82 5.51 -5.18
C ASP A 72 -16.59 6.16 -4.01
N GLY A 73 -15.92 6.33 -2.84
CA GLY A 73 -16.49 7.00 -1.66
C GLY A 73 -17.49 6.14 -0.89
N ILE A 74 -17.47 4.82 -1.08
CA ILE A 74 -18.27 3.83 -0.35
C ILE A 74 -17.61 3.54 1.00
N LEU A 75 -16.28 3.30 1.00
CA LEU A 75 -15.48 3.17 2.20
C LEU A 75 -14.79 4.48 2.57
N PHE A 76 -14.55 4.68 3.87
CA PHE A 76 -13.83 5.83 4.42
C PHE A 76 -12.54 5.38 5.09
N VAL A 77 -11.69 6.36 5.50
CA VAL A 77 -10.36 6.08 6.08
C VAL A 77 -10.37 5.08 7.25
N PRO A 78 -11.29 5.13 8.23
CA PRO A 78 -11.30 4.15 9.32
C PRO A 78 -11.46 2.70 8.83
N GLU A 79 -12.35 2.46 7.88
CA GLU A 79 -12.63 1.13 7.31
C GLU A 79 -11.41 0.61 6.54
N VAL A 80 -10.81 1.45 5.70
CA VAL A 80 -9.58 1.09 4.98
C VAL A 80 -8.42 0.77 5.95
N LEU A 81 -8.31 1.49 7.08
CA LEU A 81 -7.32 1.16 8.11
C LEU A 81 -7.58 -0.21 8.75
N MET A 82 -8.83 -0.59 8.97
CA MET A 82 -9.19 -1.93 9.47
C MET A 82 -8.82 -3.00 8.45
N SER A 83 -9.19 -2.82 7.18
CA SER A 83 -8.83 -3.74 6.08
C SER A 83 -7.32 -3.91 5.92
N THR A 84 -6.55 -2.81 6.00
CA THR A 84 -5.08 -2.90 5.93
C THR A 84 -4.47 -3.58 7.15
N ASN A 85 -5.06 -3.50 8.33
CA ASN A 85 -4.61 -4.25 9.49
C ASN A 85 -4.88 -5.76 9.32
N ALA A 86 -6.04 -6.14 8.75
CA ALA A 86 -6.33 -7.52 8.39
C ALA A 86 -5.31 -8.05 7.36
N MET A 87 -5.07 -7.29 6.29
CA MET A 87 -4.02 -7.61 5.31
C MET A 87 -2.64 -7.83 5.97
N LYS A 88 -2.24 -6.97 6.91
CA LYS A 88 -0.97 -7.09 7.63
C LYS A 88 -0.87 -8.38 8.46
N ALA A 89 -1.97 -8.88 9.01
CA ALA A 89 -1.98 -10.14 9.75
C ALA A 89 -1.64 -11.34 8.85
N GLY A 90 -2.21 -11.42 7.64
CA GLY A 90 -1.83 -12.40 6.63
C GLY A 90 -0.39 -12.25 6.15
N MET A 91 0.02 -11.01 5.86
CA MET A 91 1.39 -10.70 5.43
C MET A 91 2.45 -11.05 6.46
N ALA A 92 2.16 -10.94 7.76
CA ALA A 92 3.10 -11.34 8.82
C ALA A 92 3.44 -12.84 8.74
N ILE A 93 2.51 -13.67 8.26
CA ILE A 93 2.71 -15.11 8.04
C ILE A 93 3.47 -15.37 6.72
N LEU A 94 3.08 -14.67 5.65
CA LEU A 94 3.65 -14.89 4.31
C LEU A 94 5.07 -14.34 4.14
N LYS A 95 5.37 -13.18 4.73
CA LYS A 95 6.62 -12.44 4.52
C LYS A 95 7.89 -13.27 4.74
N PRO A 96 8.05 -14.06 5.83
CA PRO A 96 9.23 -14.91 6.01
C PRO A 96 9.31 -16.03 4.97
N ILE A 97 8.18 -16.57 4.51
CA ILE A 97 8.15 -17.65 3.51
C ILE A 97 8.51 -17.09 2.13
N LEU A 98 7.95 -15.95 1.75
CA LEU A 98 8.24 -15.26 0.49
C LEU A 98 9.73 -14.86 0.42
N ALA A 99 10.28 -14.33 1.51
CA ALA A 99 11.70 -13.98 1.58
C ALA A 99 12.61 -15.21 1.40
N ALA A 100 12.28 -16.33 2.02
CA ALA A 100 13.00 -17.60 1.88
C ALA A 100 12.86 -18.19 0.46
N GLY A 101 11.71 -18.01 -0.19
CA GLY A 101 11.42 -18.46 -1.55
C GLY A 101 11.99 -17.60 -2.66
N GLY A 102 12.60 -16.43 -2.34
CA GLY A 102 13.14 -15.48 -3.32
C GLY A 102 12.05 -14.77 -4.14
N ALA A 103 10.80 -14.75 -3.66
CA ALA A 103 9.73 -14.00 -4.29
C ALA A 103 10.07 -12.51 -4.30
N LYS A 104 9.87 -11.86 -5.47
CA LYS A 104 10.10 -10.43 -5.62
C LYS A 104 8.79 -9.67 -5.40
N PRO A 105 8.82 -8.52 -4.70
CA PRO A 105 7.67 -7.62 -4.66
C PRO A 105 7.36 -7.09 -6.06
N ILE A 106 6.15 -6.59 -6.28
CA ILE A 106 5.74 -5.95 -7.53
C ILE A 106 6.68 -4.79 -7.87
N GLY A 107 7.09 -4.04 -6.86
CA GLY A 107 8.05 -2.95 -6.93
C GLY A 107 8.47 -2.52 -5.53
N LYS A 108 9.48 -1.68 -5.44
CA LYS A 108 9.96 -1.11 -4.18
C LYS A 108 9.71 0.39 -4.16
N VAL A 109 9.13 0.87 -3.08
CA VAL A 109 8.74 2.27 -2.88
C VAL A 109 9.44 2.82 -1.64
N VAL A 110 10.05 3.98 -1.77
CA VAL A 110 10.43 4.83 -0.65
C VAL A 110 9.43 5.98 -0.58
N ILE A 111 8.85 6.23 0.59
CA ILE A 111 7.87 7.29 0.78
C ILE A 111 8.19 8.11 2.03
N GLY A 112 7.86 9.39 2.01
CA GLY A 112 8.03 10.26 3.17
C GLY A 112 7.26 11.57 3.04
N THR A 113 7.15 12.30 4.15
CA THR A 113 6.64 13.67 4.17
C THR A 113 7.81 14.65 4.10
N VAL A 114 7.72 15.61 3.20
CA VAL A 114 8.81 16.54 2.91
C VAL A 114 9.25 17.40 4.10
N LYS A 115 10.45 17.93 4.05
CA LYS A 115 11.04 18.79 5.09
C LYS A 115 10.16 19.96 5.46
N GLY A 116 10.01 20.17 6.76
CA GLY A 116 9.16 21.21 7.33
C GLY A 116 7.71 20.80 7.52
N ASP A 117 7.32 19.62 7.04
CA ASP A 117 5.96 19.07 7.18
C ASP A 117 5.96 17.86 8.12
N ILE A 118 4.95 17.77 9.00
CA ILE A 118 4.79 16.70 9.99
C ILE A 118 3.50 15.90 9.82
N HIS A 119 2.75 16.17 8.76
CA HIS A 119 1.50 15.48 8.48
C HIS A 119 1.77 14.12 7.84
N ASP A 120 1.23 13.06 8.40
CA ASP A 120 1.51 11.69 8.00
C ASP A 120 0.28 10.80 7.75
N ILE A 121 -0.92 11.21 8.16
CA ILE A 121 -2.12 10.38 8.05
C ILE A 121 -2.35 9.91 6.60
N GLY A 122 -2.38 10.82 5.64
CA GLY A 122 -2.56 10.49 4.22
C GLY A 122 -1.41 9.65 3.66
N LYS A 123 -0.17 9.99 4.02
CA LYS A 123 1.02 9.23 3.62
C LYS A 123 0.99 7.79 4.17
N ASN A 124 0.62 7.63 5.44
CA ASN A 124 0.52 6.32 6.06
C ASN A 124 -0.55 5.46 5.37
N LEU A 125 -1.68 6.06 4.98
CA LEU A 125 -2.71 5.37 4.21
C LEU A 125 -2.17 4.91 2.84
N VAL A 126 -1.47 5.80 2.11
CA VAL A 126 -0.81 5.43 0.83
C VAL A 126 0.18 4.29 1.03
N SER A 127 1.04 4.37 2.06
CA SER A 127 2.00 3.29 2.38
C SER A 127 1.31 1.96 2.62
N MET A 128 0.25 1.94 3.42
CA MET A 128 -0.51 0.73 3.74
C MET A 128 -1.20 0.14 2.51
N MET A 129 -1.79 0.98 1.66
CA MET A 129 -2.45 0.51 0.45
C MET A 129 -1.46 -0.01 -0.61
N LEU A 130 -0.28 0.61 -0.72
CA LEU A 130 0.81 0.08 -1.56
C LEU A 130 1.33 -1.27 -1.04
N GLU A 131 1.53 -1.42 0.28
CA GLU A 131 1.86 -2.72 0.89
C GLU A 131 0.76 -3.76 0.61
N GLY A 132 -0.51 -3.39 0.78
CA GLY A 132 -1.67 -4.21 0.45
C GLY A 132 -1.76 -4.58 -1.04
N ALA A 133 -1.21 -3.77 -1.91
CA ALA A 133 -1.13 -4.04 -3.35
C ALA A 133 0.08 -4.90 -3.76
N GLY A 134 0.96 -5.30 -2.81
CA GLY A 134 2.12 -6.17 -3.06
C GLY A 134 3.44 -5.44 -3.29
N PHE A 135 3.52 -4.14 -3.00
CA PHE A 135 4.79 -3.40 -3.02
C PHE A 135 5.57 -3.59 -1.71
N GLU A 136 6.91 -3.52 -1.81
CA GLU A 136 7.78 -3.35 -0.64
C GLU A 136 7.92 -1.85 -0.36
N VAL A 137 7.38 -1.38 0.77
CA VAL A 137 7.37 0.05 1.10
C VAL A 137 8.35 0.34 2.24
N THR A 138 9.22 1.34 2.04
CA THR A 138 10.06 1.93 3.07
C THR A 138 9.53 3.33 3.39
N ASP A 139 8.88 3.46 4.53
CA ASP A 139 8.39 4.74 5.02
C ASP A 139 9.47 5.45 5.84
N LEU A 140 9.90 6.62 5.39
CA LEU A 140 10.93 7.44 6.05
C LEU A 140 10.34 8.32 7.18
N GLY A 141 9.01 8.36 7.34
CA GLY A 141 8.35 9.22 8.30
C GLY A 141 8.12 10.64 7.79
N VAL A 142 8.39 11.63 8.63
CA VAL A 142 8.06 13.04 8.37
C VAL A 142 9.30 13.93 8.42
N ASN A 143 9.21 15.13 7.85
CA ASN A 143 10.27 16.13 7.88
C ASN A 143 11.57 15.64 7.21
N ILE A 144 11.44 14.98 6.07
CA ILE A 144 12.55 14.32 5.36
C ILE A 144 13.22 15.32 4.41
N ASP A 145 14.54 15.41 4.48
CA ASP A 145 15.31 16.23 3.55
C ASP A 145 15.69 15.48 2.26
N ALA A 146 16.14 16.24 1.27
CA ALA A 146 16.41 15.73 -0.07
C ALA A 146 17.48 14.64 -0.11
N ASP A 147 18.57 14.80 0.63
CA ASP A 147 19.64 13.80 0.63
C ASP A 147 19.18 12.51 1.30
N THR A 148 18.40 12.57 2.38
CA THR A 148 17.79 11.40 3.04
C THR A 148 16.89 10.61 2.09
N TYR A 149 16.04 11.28 1.28
CA TYR A 149 15.25 10.62 0.25
C TYR A 149 16.12 9.86 -0.75
N ILE A 150 17.13 10.54 -1.28
CA ILE A 150 17.98 10.00 -2.33
C ILE A 150 18.82 8.83 -1.80
N ASP A 151 19.44 8.98 -0.64
CA ASP A 151 20.22 7.91 -0.04
C ASP A 151 19.34 6.67 0.24
N ALA A 152 18.09 6.89 0.66
CA ALA A 152 17.15 5.79 0.92
C ALA A 152 16.72 5.06 -0.37
N ILE A 153 16.41 5.75 -1.47
CA ILE A 153 16.06 5.08 -2.73
C ILE A 153 17.22 4.24 -3.28
N GLU A 154 18.45 4.76 -3.19
CA GLU A 154 19.66 4.04 -3.59
C GLU A 154 19.93 2.83 -2.69
N GLU A 155 19.90 3.01 -1.34
CA GLU A 155 20.16 1.93 -0.38
C GLU A 155 19.14 0.79 -0.47
N LYS A 156 17.86 1.10 -0.62
CA LYS A 156 16.78 0.11 -0.69
C LYS A 156 16.62 -0.50 -2.08
N GLY A 157 17.27 0.06 -3.10
CA GLY A 157 17.06 -0.33 -4.49
C GLY A 157 15.60 -0.12 -4.89
N ALA A 158 15.01 0.97 -4.41
CA ALA A 158 13.65 1.33 -4.77
C ALA A 158 13.60 1.92 -6.18
N THR A 159 12.50 1.74 -6.87
CA THR A 159 12.26 2.31 -8.20
C THR A 159 11.26 3.46 -8.17
N ILE A 160 10.52 3.59 -7.06
CA ILE A 160 9.50 4.62 -6.87
C ILE A 160 9.84 5.46 -5.64
N LEU A 161 9.80 6.78 -5.81
CA LEU A 161 9.86 7.78 -4.75
C LEU A 161 8.49 8.43 -4.58
N GLY A 162 7.88 8.27 -3.39
CA GLY A 162 6.64 8.95 -3.00
C GLY A 162 6.94 10.15 -2.09
N MET A 163 6.39 11.30 -2.41
CA MET A 163 6.51 12.49 -1.56
C MET A 163 5.15 13.04 -1.18
N SER A 164 4.98 13.35 0.11
CA SER A 164 3.76 13.93 0.68
C SER A 164 4.01 15.33 1.26
N ALA A 165 3.05 16.25 1.06
CA ALA A 165 3.01 17.55 1.74
C ALA A 165 1.55 17.98 1.96
N LEU A 166 1.24 18.56 3.13
CA LEU A 166 -0.11 19.03 3.42
C LEU A 166 -0.20 20.58 3.44
N LEU A 167 0.90 21.29 3.47
CA LEU A 167 0.92 22.75 3.54
C LEU A 167 1.42 23.36 2.23
N THR A 168 0.78 24.47 1.81
CA THR A 168 1.25 25.26 0.65
C THR A 168 2.67 25.82 0.85
N THR A 169 3.11 25.95 2.10
CA THR A 169 4.46 26.41 2.47
C THR A 169 5.51 25.30 2.39
N THR A 170 5.12 24.03 2.46
CA THR A 170 6.02 22.87 2.43
C THR A 170 6.06 22.17 1.08
N MET A 171 4.96 22.20 0.30
CA MET A 171 4.91 21.56 -1.02
C MET A 171 6.05 21.98 -1.98
N PRO A 172 6.58 23.24 -1.96
CA PRO A 172 7.69 23.59 -2.84
C PRO A 172 8.98 22.80 -2.57
N TYR A 173 9.12 22.17 -1.40
CA TYR A 173 10.28 21.35 -1.09
C TYR A 173 10.37 20.08 -1.96
N MET A 174 9.26 19.60 -2.52
CA MET A 174 9.27 18.50 -3.50
C MET A 174 10.16 18.82 -4.71
N LYS A 175 10.09 20.09 -5.19
CA LYS A 175 10.97 20.54 -6.25
C LYS A 175 12.44 20.51 -5.84
N VAL A 176 12.77 20.85 -4.59
CA VAL A 176 14.14 20.78 -4.08
C VAL A 176 14.68 19.36 -4.14
N VAL A 177 13.85 18.34 -3.80
CA VAL A 177 14.22 16.92 -3.90
C VAL A 177 14.48 16.55 -5.36
N ILE A 178 13.57 16.89 -6.27
CA ILE A 178 13.70 16.59 -7.70
C ILE A 178 14.92 17.29 -8.31
N ASP A 179 15.14 18.57 -7.99
CA ASP A 179 16.32 19.28 -8.47
C ASP A 179 17.61 18.63 -7.93
N ARG A 180 17.62 18.17 -6.69
CA ARG A 180 18.75 17.43 -6.12
C ARG A 180 19.01 16.10 -6.84
N MET A 181 17.95 15.38 -7.22
CA MET A 181 18.07 14.17 -8.07
C MET A 181 18.68 14.50 -9.43
N LYS A 182 18.27 15.62 -10.05
CA LYS A 182 18.86 16.12 -11.31
C LYS A 182 20.35 16.49 -11.15
N GLU A 183 20.72 17.16 -10.08
CA GLU A 183 22.13 17.48 -9.76
C GLU A 183 22.99 16.22 -9.62
N ARG A 184 22.44 15.14 -9.05
CA ARG A 184 23.11 13.83 -8.95
C ARG A 184 23.07 13.05 -10.25
N GLY A 185 22.32 13.48 -11.28
CA GLY A 185 22.18 12.80 -12.56
C GLY A 185 21.35 11.52 -12.52
N ILE A 186 20.48 11.37 -11.53
CA ILE A 186 19.70 10.15 -11.27
C ILE A 186 18.18 10.34 -11.43
N ARG A 187 17.70 11.54 -11.82
CA ARG A 187 16.24 11.82 -11.86
C ARG A 187 15.48 10.83 -12.75
N ASP A 188 16.05 10.46 -13.86
CA ASP A 188 15.40 9.60 -14.87
C ASP A 188 15.47 8.09 -14.51
N ASP A 189 16.21 7.74 -13.46
CA ASP A 189 16.31 6.37 -12.98
C ASP A 189 15.15 5.96 -12.05
N TYR A 190 14.32 6.95 -11.63
CA TYR A 190 13.28 6.75 -10.62
C TYR A 190 11.95 7.37 -11.04
N LEU A 191 10.86 6.70 -10.66
CA LEU A 191 9.50 7.22 -10.78
C LEU A 191 9.17 8.06 -9.54
N VAL A 192 8.78 9.31 -9.74
CA VAL A 192 8.49 10.25 -8.65
C VAL A 192 7.00 10.55 -8.60
N LEU A 193 6.35 10.08 -7.54
CA LEU A 193 4.94 10.31 -7.25
C LEU A 193 4.79 11.38 -6.18
N VAL A 194 3.87 12.30 -6.36
CA VAL A 194 3.58 13.36 -5.38
C VAL A 194 2.12 13.38 -5.01
N GLY A 195 1.83 13.65 -3.73
CA GLY A 195 0.47 13.71 -3.21
C GLY A 195 0.35 14.64 -2.00
N GLY A 196 -0.90 15.02 -1.72
CA GLY A 196 -1.26 15.87 -0.60
C GLY A 196 -2.31 16.91 -0.98
N ALA A 197 -3.10 17.35 0.01
CA ALA A 197 -4.28 18.18 -0.23
C ALA A 197 -4.05 19.50 -1.00
N PRO A 198 -2.91 20.23 -0.86
CA PRO A 198 -2.70 21.45 -1.61
C PRO A 198 -2.15 21.23 -3.02
N LEU A 199 -1.82 19.99 -3.40
CA LEU A 199 -1.24 19.65 -4.69
C LEU A 199 -2.31 19.47 -5.77
N ASN A 200 -1.88 19.64 -7.01
CA ASN A 200 -2.66 19.34 -8.22
C ASN A 200 -1.73 18.90 -9.36
N GLU A 201 -2.30 18.49 -10.48
CA GLU A 201 -1.58 18.03 -11.66
C GLU A 201 -0.59 19.11 -12.19
N GLU A 202 -1.07 20.35 -12.32
CA GLU A 202 -0.25 21.47 -12.80
C GLU A 202 1.02 21.68 -11.96
N PHE A 203 0.90 21.59 -10.63
CA PHE A 203 2.06 21.68 -9.75
C PHE A 203 3.00 20.49 -9.95
N SER A 204 2.47 19.25 -10.01
CA SER A 204 3.24 18.03 -10.24
C SER A 204 4.09 18.12 -11.52
N GLU A 205 3.45 18.52 -12.62
CA GLU A 205 4.13 18.74 -13.91
C GLU A 205 5.20 19.83 -13.81
N SER A 206 4.88 20.97 -13.16
CA SER A 206 5.78 22.12 -13.05
C SER A 206 7.09 21.81 -12.31
N ILE A 207 7.08 20.86 -11.38
CA ILE A 207 8.27 20.46 -10.64
C ILE A 207 9.01 19.29 -11.31
N GLY A 208 8.38 18.63 -12.29
CA GLY A 208 8.93 17.49 -13.02
C GLY A 208 8.76 16.16 -12.27
N ALA A 209 7.69 15.98 -11.53
CA ALA A 209 7.25 14.67 -11.02
C ALA A 209 6.60 13.86 -12.15
N ASP A 210 6.55 12.54 -12.00
CA ASP A 210 5.98 11.65 -13.03
C ASP A 210 4.46 11.55 -12.88
N ALA A 211 3.92 11.67 -11.66
CA ALA A 211 2.47 11.69 -11.46
C ALA A 211 2.04 12.40 -10.16
N TYR A 212 0.85 12.99 -10.23
CA TYR A 212 0.09 13.44 -9.08
C TYR A 212 -0.91 12.38 -8.64
N CYS A 213 -0.87 12.01 -7.37
CA CYS A 213 -1.79 11.06 -6.76
C CYS A 213 -2.72 11.83 -5.80
N ARG A 214 -3.97 12.05 -6.23
CA ARG A 214 -4.94 12.81 -5.44
C ARG A 214 -5.36 12.08 -4.15
N ASP A 215 -5.32 10.74 -4.17
CA ASP A 215 -5.67 9.86 -3.06
C ASP A 215 -4.85 8.57 -3.09
N ALA A 216 -5.05 7.71 -2.08
CA ALA A 216 -4.26 6.50 -1.90
C ALA A 216 -4.62 5.41 -2.92
N ALA A 217 -5.86 5.33 -3.40
CA ALA A 217 -6.26 4.37 -4.43
C ALA A 217 -5.58 4.70 -5.77
N ILE A 218 -5.61 5.98 -6.17
CA ILE A 218 -4.92 6.47 -7.37
C ILE A 218 -3.40 6.25 -7.24
N ALA A 219 -2.80 6.43 -6.07
CA ALA A 219 -1.37 6.15 -5.87
C ALA A 219 -1.02 4.68 -6.18
N VAL A 220 -1.87 3.74 -5.79
CA VAL A 220 -1.69 2.31 -6.08
C VAL A 220 -1.86 2.02 -7.58
N GLU A 221 -2.90 2.57 -8.21
CA GLU A 221 -3.17 2.37 -9.64
C GLU A 221 -1.98 2.88 -10.47
N VAL A 222 -1.56 4.12 -10.23
CA VAL A 222 -0.44 4.76 -10.95
C VAL A 222 0.87 4.00 -10.71
N ALA A 223 1.17 3.59 -9.46
CA ALA A 223 2.37 2.82 -9.18
C ALA A 223 2.41 1.48 -9.94
N LYS A 224 1.28 0.78 -10.04
CA LYS A 224 1.17 -0.48 -10.82
C LYS A 224 1.38 -0.25 -12.32
N GLU A 225 0.75 0.78 -12.88
CA GLU A 225 0.88 1.13 -14.30
C GLU A 225 2.32 1.48 -14.68
N LEU A 226 2.97 2.32 -13.88
CA LEU A 226 4.34 2.75 -14.13
C LEU A 226 5.35 1.61 -14.02
N VAL A 227 5.18 0.70 -13.04
CA VAL A 227 6.06 -0.48 -12.92
C VAL A 227 5.84 -1.47 -14.07
N ALA A 228 4.61 -1.59 -14.58
CA ALA A 228 4.32 -2.45 -15.73
C ALA A 228 4.86 -1.90 -17.06
N ALA A 229 5.11 -0.59 -17.14
CA ALA A 229 5.62 0.09 -18.34
C ALA A 229 7.15 0.20 -18.37
N ALA A 230 7.85 -0.02 -17.23
CA ALA A 230 9.30 0.07 -17.08
C ALA A 230 10.00 -1.28 -17.37
#